data_d3c4bdb64081c3b8bc315e8aaeefbf9e
#
_entry.id   d3c4bdb64081c3b8bc315e8aaeefbf9e
#
_cell.length_a   1.000
_cell.length_b   1.000
_cell.length_c   1.000
_cell.angle_alpha   90.00
_cell.angle_beta   90.00
_cell.angle_gamma   90.00
#
_symmetry.space_group_name_H-M   'P 1'
#
loop_
_entity.id
_entity.type
_entity.pdbx_description
1 polymer ?
#
loop_
_entity_poly.entity_id
_entity_poly.type
_entity_poly.pdbx_seq_one_letter_code
_entity_poly.pdbx_strand_id
1 'polypeptide(L)'
;LFKLHAGREKVKGIAGDIIEVSVLGCNKDSLQEPDIIVDGELTEIKTTGMVKPRKSDSPYLFECKEPVSVTAVSIDKIVHEEFESSNFWHKLAHLLWVYYWYNSAETVKLEGYKQFPILGFQFYQFSDENKLLLRQDWLLVRDFLIIIQRDYRTESERAEQYPRLSHELRGQLMLIDTAPKYPNP
;
A
#
# COMPACT_ATOMS: atom_id res chain seq x y z
N LEU A 1 -1.11 13.20 18.06
CA LEU A 1 -1.55 11.94 17.40
C LEU A 1 -2.75 11.31 18.11
N PHE A 2 -2.71 11.14 19.44
CA PHE A 2 -3.82 10.54 20.21
C PHE A 2 -5.14 11.30 20.09
N LYS A 3 -5.12 12.63 19.93
CA LYS A 3 -6.32 13.44 19.69
C LYS A 3 -6.93 13.22 18.30
N LEU A 4 -6.11 12.90 17.29
CA LEU A 4 -6.54 12.65 15.90
C LEU A 4 -7.37 11.37 15.74
N HIS A 5 -7.13 10.38 16.62
CA HIS A 5 -7.76 9.06 16.56
C HIS A 5 -8.69 8.76 17.73
N ALA A 6 -8.89 9.74 18.63
CA ALA A 6 -9.77 9.58 19.78
C ALA A 6 -11.20 9.22 19.31
N GLY A 7 -11.72 8.10 19.80
CA GLY A 7 -13.07 7.65 19.52
C GLY A 7 -13.26 6.71 18.32
N ARG A 8 -12.20 6.33 17.61
CA ARG A 8 -12.29 5.33 16.53
C ARG A 8 -11.94 3.93 17.05
N GLU A 9 -12.86 2.97 16.93
CA GLU A 9 -12.64 1.59 17.37
C GLU A 9 -11.61 0.84 16.52
N LYS A 10 -11.53 1.11 15.23
CA LYS A 10 -10.53 0.53 14.31
C LYS A 10 -9.87 1.66 13.53
N VAL A 11 -8.58 1.84 13.76
CA VAL A 11 -7.77 2.81 13.01
C VAL A 11 -6.78 2.03 12.15
N LYS A 12 -6.99 2.07 10.83
CA LYS A 12 -6.00 1.57 9.87
C LYS A 12 -4.88 2.61 9.75
N GLY A 13 -3.64 2.15 9.53
CA GLY A 13 -2.49 3.04 9.28
C GLY A 13 -1.90 3.70 10.52
N ILE A 14 -2.24 3.26 11.75
CA ILE A 14 -1.71 3.85 12.99
C ILE A 14 -0.18 3.94 12.99
N ALA A 15 0.50 2.86 12.58
CA ALA A 15 1.95 2.82 12.57
C ALA A 15 2.53 3.86 11.59
N GLY A 16 1.92 4.01 10.39
CA GLY A 16 2.27 5.05 9.43
C GLY A 16 2.12 6.43 10.04
N ASP A 17 0.92 6.73 10.55
CA ASP A 17 0.64 8.03 11.20
C ASP A 17 1.63 8.36 12.34
N ILE A 18 2.07 7.36 13.11
CA ILE A 18 3.06 7.58 14.18
C ILE A 18 4.42 7.97 13.59
N ILE A 19 4.86 7.25 12.58
CA ILE A 19 6.16 7.51 11.94
C ILE A 19 6.13 8.85 11.22
N GLU A 20 5.15 9.09 10.35
CA GLU A 20 5.04 10.31 9.56
C GLU A 20 4.93 11.55 10.46
N VAL A 21 3.97 11.57 11.37
CA VAL A 21 3.66 12.77 12.15
C VAL A 21 4.53 12.91 13.40
N SER A 22 4.75 11.83 14.16
CA SER A 22 5.41 11.93 15.48
C SER A 22 6.92 11.77 15.41
N VAL A 23 7.43 11.02 14.45
CA VAL A 23 8.87 10.77 14.31
C VAL A 23 9.48 11.74 13.29
N LEU A 24 8.86 11.86 12.11
CA LEU A 24 9.41 12.66 11.01
C LEU A 24 8.84 14.09 10.96
N GLY A 25 7.77 14.38 11.70
CA GLY A 25 7.17 15.71 11.78
C GLY A 25 6.42 16.12 10.50
N CYS A 26 6.03 15.16 9.66
CA CYS A 26 5.27 15.42 8.45
C CYS A 26 3.87 15.95 8.80
N ASN A 27 3.36 16.87 8.01
CA ASN A 27 1.97 17.25 8.08
C ASN A 27 1.12 16.15 7.44
N LYS A 28 0.08 15.70 8.14
CA LYS A 28 -0.85 14.76 7.56
C LYS A 28 -1.72 15.48 6.55
N ASP A 29 -1.59 15.12 5.30
CA ASP A 29 -2.44 15.60 4.23
C ASP A 29 -3.11 14.42 3.49
N SER A 30 -3.97 14.73 2.54
CA SER A 30 -4.65 13.78 1.67
C SER A 30 -4.12 13.83 0.23
N LEU A 31 -2.96 14.46 0.05
CA LEU A 31 -2.35 14.58 -1.27
C LEU A 31 -1.87 13.21 -1.75
N GLN A 32 -1.90 13.03 -3.04
CA GLN A 32 -1.43 11.78 -3.66
C GLN A 32 0.07 11.82 -3.97
N GLU A 33 0.79 12.75 -3.34
CA GLU A 33 2.24 12.89 -3.47
C GLU A 33 2.97 12.00 -2.44
N PRO A 34 4.22 11.61 -2.69
CA PRO A 34 5.06 10.94 -1.71
C PRO A 34 5.29 11.79 -0.44
N ASP A 35 5.52 11.12 0.69
CA ASP A 35 5.42 11.72 2.03
C ASP A 35 6.57 12.68 2.36
N ILE A 36 7.78 12.44 1.83
CA ILE A 36 9.01 13.21 2.16
C ILE A 36 9.94 13.34 0.97
N ILE A 37 10.92 14.24 1.10
CA ILE A 37 12.06 14.35 0.17
C ILE A 37 13.32 13.88 0.90
N VAL A 38 14.03 12.91 0.32
CA VAL A 38 15.31 12.39 0.82
C VAL A 38 16.34 12.51 -0.30
N ASP A 39 17.43 13.23 -0.05
CA ASP A 39 18.50 13.47 -1.02
C ASP A 39 18.01 14.04 -2.38
N GLY A 40 16.93 14.81 -2.35
CA GLY A 40 16.30 15.40 -3.54
C GLY A 40 15.25 14.53 -4.22
N GLU A 41 15.04 13.28 -3.75
CA GLU A 41 14.07 12.34 -4.31
C GLU A 41 12.79 12.26 -3.48
N LEU A 42 11.65 12.33 -4.15
CA LEU A 42 10.34 12.11 -3.53
C LEU A 42 10.23 10.67 -3.04
N THR A 43 10.03 10.48 -1.74
CA THR A 43 10.08 9.17 -1.08
C THR A 43 8.79 8.90 -0.32
N GLU A 44 8.16 7.79 -0.61
CA GLU A 44 6.98 7.30 0.11
C GLU A 44 7.38 6.49 1.34
N ILE A 45 6.73 6.73 2.46
CA ILE A 45 6.95 5.99 3.72
C ILE A 45 5.98 4.82 3.79
N LYS A 46 6.50 3.62 4.05
CA LYS A 46 5.70 2.42 4.30
C LYS A 46 6.10 1.78 5.63
N THR A 47 5.10 1.50 6.45
CA THR A 47 5.30 0.82 7.72
C THR A 47 4.74 -0.60 7.67
N THR A 48 5.45 -1.57 8.22
CA THR A 48 4.94 -2.93 8.34
C THR A 48 5.31 -3.55 9.68
N GLY A 49 4.35 -4.27 10.25
CA GLY A 49 4.57 -5.09 11.44
C GLY A 49 5.32 -6.38 11.08
N MET A 50 6.35 -6.69 11.83
CA MET A 50 7.11 -7.93 11.72
C MET A 50 6.69 -8.87 12.84
N VAL A 51 6.46 -10.13 12.49
CA VAL A 51 6.09 -11.20 13.42
C VAL A 51 7.08 -12.36 13.32
N LYS A 52 7.06 -13.27 14.29
CA LYS A 52 7.78 -14.53 14.16
C LYS A 52 7.20 -15.34 12.99
N PRO A 53 8.04 -16.00 12.20
CA PRO A 53 7.57 -16.84 11.11
C PRO A 53 6.58 -17.90 11.61
N ARG A 54 5.54 -18.15 10.81
CA ARG A 54 4.54 -19.18 11.12
C ARG A 54 5.11 -20.58 10.99
N LYS A 55 6.06 -20.77 10.07
CA LYS A 55 6.74 -22.04 9.86
C LYS A 55 7.96 -22.11 10.76
N SER A 56 8.11 -23.21 11.52
CA SER A 56 9.22 -23.43 12.43
C SER A 56 10.58 -23.62 11.74
N ASP A 57 10.56 -24.01 10.46
CA ASP A 57 11.73 -24.23 9.61
C ASP A 57 12.03 -23.04 8.68
N SER A 58 11.41 -21.89 8.91
CA SER A 58 11.66 -20.69 8.14
C SER A 58 13.14 -20.27 8.26
N PRO A 59 13.80 -19.95 7.14
CA PRO A 59 15.17 -19.42 7.16
C PRO A 59 15.21 -17.97 7.66
N TYR A 60 14.06 -17.33 7.83
CA TYR A 60 13.95 -15.93 8.24
C TYR A 60 13.66 -15.81 9.74
N LEU A 61 14.23 -14.81 10.37
CA LEU A 61 13.94 -14.46 11.78
C LEU A 61 12.57 -13.83 11.95
N PHE A 62 12.09 -13.16 10.91
CA PHE A 62 10.83 -12.42 10.89
C PHE A 62 10.13 -12.57 9.55
N GLU A 63 8.81 -12.43 9.56
CA GLU A 63 7.98 -12.29 8.36
C GLU A 63 7.04 -11.09 8.51
N CYS A 64 6.60 -10.51 7.39
CA CYS A 64 5.62 -9.44 7.41
C CYS A 64 4.28 -9.97 7.90
N LYS A 65 3.67 -9.27 8.85
CA LYS A 65 2.36 -9.63 9.42
C LYS A 65 1.26 -9.60 8.36
N GLU A 66 1.29 -8.61 7.49
CA GLU A 66 0.26 -8.36 6.48
C GLU A 66 0.91 -7.87 5.17
N PRO A 67 0.28 -8.13 4.02
CA PRO A 67 0.65 -7.47 2.78
C PRO A 67 0.51 -5.95 2.92
N VAL A 68 1.43 -5.23 2.32
CA VAL A 68 1.43 -3.77 2.36
C VAL A 68 0.65 -3.21 1.18
N SER A 69 -0.33 -2.34 1.47
CA SER A 69 -1.02 -1.60 0.43
C SER A 69 -0.12 -0.48 -0.09
N VAL A 70 0.07 -0.42 -1.39
CA VAL A 70 0.91 0.59 -2.02
C VAL A 70 0.18 1.91 -2.12
N THR A 71 -0.90 1.94 -2.87
CA THR A 71 -1.74 3.12 -3.07
C THR A 71 -3.15 2.72 -3.44
N ALA A 72 -4.10 3.63 -3.22
CA ALA A 72 -5.43 3.51 -3.81
C ALA A 72 -5.37 4.04 -5.24
N VAL A 73 -5.79 3.23 -6.20
CA VAL A 73 -5.88 3.63 -7.60
C VAL A 73 -7.19 4.34 -7.84
N SER A 74 -7.12 5.56 -8.39
CA SER A 74 -8.31 6.24 -8.92
C SER A 74 -8.64 5.65 -10.28
N ILE A 75 -9.77 4.96 -10.36
CA ILE A 75 -10.21 4.27 -11.58
C ILE A 75 -10.41 5.24 -12.75
N ASP A 76 -10.92 6.45 -12.47
CA ASP A 76 -11.11 7.47 -13.49
C ASP A 76 -9.82 8.13 -13.97
N LYS A 77 -8.77 8.12 -13.14
CA LYS A 77 -7.47 8.72 -13.48
C LYS A 77 -6.56 7.75 -14.21
N ILE A 78 -6.46 6.50 -13.75
CA ILE A 78 -5.51 5.51 -14.27
C ILE A 78 -5.65 5.28 -15.78
N VAL A 79 -6.85 5.38 -16.31
CA VAL A 79 -7.12 5.18 -17.76
C VAL A 79 -6.50 6.26 -18.63
N HIS A 80 -6.13 7.40 -18.05
CA HIS A 80 -5.49 8.54 -18.71
C HIS A 80 -4.03 8.72 -18.34
N GLU A 81 -3.49 7.86 -17.45
CA GLU A 81 -2.11 7.93 -16.99
C GLU A 81 -1.18 7.08 -17.88
N GLU A 82 0.08 7.47 -17.93
CA GLU A 82 1.18 6.63 -18.37
C GLU A 82 1.95 6.13 -17.15
N PHE A 83 2.52 4.93 -17.21
CA PHE A 83 3.14 4.27 -16.06
C PHE A 83 4.17 5.16 -15.36
N GLU A 84 5.07 5.74 -16.11
CA GLU A 84 6.20 6.55 -15.59
C GLU A 84 5.76 7.83 -14.90
N SER A 85 4.62 8.39 -15.26
CA SER A 85 4.02 9.59 -14.66
C SER A 85 2.81 9.27 -13.78
N SER A 86 2.50 8.00 -13.59
CA SER A 86 1.35 7.58 -12.78
C SER A 86 1.58 7.81 -11.29
N ASN A 87 0.50 8.09 -10.57
CA ASN A 87 0.52 8.12 -9.11
C ASN A 87 1.03 6.80 -8.50
N PHE A 88 0.73 5.68 -9.16
CA PHE A 88 1.21 4.37 -8.75
C PHE A 88 2.74 4.30 -8.74
N TRP A 89 3.39 4.71 -9.84
CA TRP A 89 4.84 4.67 -9.92
C TRP A 89 5.50 5.72 -9.03
N HIS A 90 4.96 6.93 -8.95
CA HIS A 90 5.49 7.98 -8.06
C HIS A 90 5.57 7.50 -6.61
N LYS A 91 4.59 6.72 -6.14
CA LYS A 91 4.58 6.15 -4.78
C LYS A 91 5.43 4.89 -4.60
N LEU A 92 5.98 4.34 -5.67
CA LEU A 92 6.82 3.14 -5.63
C LEU A 92 8.28 3.40 -5.98
N ALA A 93 8.57 4.49 -6.69
CA ALA A 93 9.91 4.75 -7.22
C ALA A 93 10.97 4.78 -6.13
N HIS A 94 10.67 5.41 -5.00
CA HIS A 94 11.55 5.51 -3.84
C HIS A 94 10.75 5.24 -2.57
N LEU A 95 11.15 4.23 -1.81
CA LEU A 95 10.43 3.80 -0.60
C LEU A 95 11.35 3.90 0.62
N LEU A 96 10.79 4.39 1.72
CA LEU A 96 11.36 4.24 3.05
C LEU A 96 10.51 3.24 3.84
N TRP A 97 10.98 2.03 3.95
CA TRP A 97 10.39 1.02 4.80
C TRP A 97 10.74 1.25 6.26
N VAL A 98 9.74 1.21 7.15
CA VAL A 98 9.95 1.19 8.60
C VAL A 98 9.32 -0.06 9.18
N TYR A 99 10.15 -0.88 9.81
CA TYR A 99 9.78 -2.17 10.39
C TYR A 99 9.61 -2.04 11.89
N TYR A 100 8.48 -2.52 12.42
CA TYR A 100 8.26 -2.58 13.87
C TYR A 100 7.90 -4.00 14.31
N TRP A 101 8.29 -4.36 15.52
CA TRP A 101 8.01 -5.67 16.09
C TRP A 101 6.57 -5.73 16.61
N TYR A 102 5.72 -6.49 15.93
CA TYR A 102 4.34 -6.72 16.36
C TYR A 102 4.30 -7.99 17.22
N ASN A 103 4.41 -7.83 18.55
CA ASN A 103 4.49 -8.93 19.51
C ASN A 103 3.15 -9.26 20.20
N SER A 104 2.02 -8.97 19.55
CA SER A 104 0.70 -9.29 20.05
C SER A 104 0.04 -10.39 19.22
N ALA A 105 -0.59 -11.35 19.89
CA ALA A 105 -1.40 -12.36 19.23
C ALA A 105 -2.77 -11.81 18.78
N GLU A 106 -3.20 -10.69 19.36
CA GLU A 106 -4.51 -10.08 19.10
C GLU A 106 -4.37 -8.73 18.41
N THR A 107 -5.47 -8.28 17.82
CA THR A 107 -5.57 -6.91 17.28
C THR A 107 -5.48 -5.90 18.43
N VAL A 108 -4.52 -5.00 18.34
CA VAL A 108 -4.33 -3.96 19.37
C VAL A 108 -5.00 -2.66 18.98
N LYS A 109 -5.47 -1.93 20.00
CA LYS A 109 -5.94 -0.56 19.86
C LYS A 109 -4.75 0.40 19.75
N LEU A 110 -5.03 1.68 19.44
CA LEU A 110 -4.03 2.75 19.31
C LEU A 110 -2.97 2.74 20.44
N GLU A 111 -3.41 2.60 21.67
CA GLU A 111 -2.52 2.59 22.85
C GLU A 111 -1.49 1.46 22.85
N GLY A 112 -1.86 0.31 22.28
CA GLY A 112 -0.98 -0.86 22.19
C GLY A 112 0.21 -0.65 21.24
N TYR A 113 0.09 0.24 20.27
CA TYR A 113 1.20 0.53 19.35
C TYR A 113 2.41 1.19 20.02
N LYS A 114 2.23 1.83 21.18
CA LYS A 114 3.34 2.39 21.97
C LYS A 114 4.35 1.34 22.45
N GLN A 115 3.93 0.08 22.54
CA GLN A 115 4.75 -1.02 23.04
C GLN A 115 5.57 -1.69 21.94
N PHE A 116 5.32 -1.37 20.68
CA PHE A 116 6.00 -2.02 19.57
C PHE A 116 7.30 -1.28 19.23
N PRO A 117 8.46 -1.91 19.50
CA PRO A 117 9.73 -1.29 19.16
C PRO A 117 9.93 -1.25 17.65
N ILE A 118 10.59 -0.20 17.18
CA ILE A 118 11.10 -0.13 15.81
C ILE A 118 12.30 -1.09 15.71
N LEU A 119 12.26 -1.98 14.74
CA LEU A 119 13.35 -2.92 14.44
C LEU A 119 14.39 -2.30 13.52
N GLY A 120 13.98 -1.40 12.64
CA GLY A 120 14.85 -0.74 11.70
C GLY A 120 14.10 -0.09 10.57
N PHE A 121 14.85 0.42 9.61
CA PHE A 121 14.34 1.03 8.40
C PHE A 121 15.23 0.65 7.21
N GLN A 122 14.69 0.79 6.00
CA GLN A 122 15.40 0.50 4.77
C GLN A 122 14.91 1.40 3.65
N PHE A 123 15.82 2.07 2.97
CA PHE A 123 15.55 2.67 1.68
C PHE A 123 15.52 1.57 0.61
N TYR A 124 14.53 1.61 -0.24
CA TYR A 124 14.33 0.60 -1.26
C TYR A 124 13.93 1.21 -2.59
N GLN A 125 14.54 0.72 -3.63
CA GLN A 125 14.20 1.00 -5.02
C GLN A 125 14.05 -0.34 -5.76
N PHE A 126 13.09 -0.41 -6.65
CA PHE A 126 12.93 -1.60 -7.49
C PHE A 126 14.08 -1.69 -8.51
N SER A 127 14.56 -2.90 -8.76
CA SER A 127 15.43 -3.18 -9.89
C SER A 127 14.71 -2.87 -11.22
N ASP A 128 15.47 -2.64 -12.29
CA ASP A 128 14.89 -2.41 -13.61
C ASP A 128 14.01 -3.57 -14.07
N GLU A 129 14.39 -4.80 -13.73
CA GLU A 129 13.59 -6.00 -14.00
C GLU A 129 12.24 -5.96 -13.30
N ASN A 130 12.23 -5.67 -11.99
CA ASN A 130 11.00 -5.57 -11.21
C ASN A 130 10.14 -4.35 -11.63
N LYS A 131 10.78 -3.25 -12.02
CA LYS A 131 10.06 -2.09 -12.59
C LYS A 131 9.35 -2.49 -13.88
N LEU A 132 10.00 -3.27 -14.75
CA LEU A 132 9.40 -3.76 -15.98
C LEU A 132 8.18 -4.65 -15.69
N LEU A 133 8.29 -5.58 -14.74
CA LEU A 133 7.18 -6.42 -14.32
C LEU A 133 6.02 -5.60 -13.73
N LEU A 134 6.31 -4.64 -12.85
CA LEU A 134 5.29 -3.73 -12.31
C LEU A 134 4.58 -2.92 -13.41
N ARG A 135 5.34 -2.47 -14.42
CA ARG A 135 4.77 -1.78 -15.57
C ARG A 135 3.83 -2.68 -16.37
N GLN A 136 4.20 -3.91 -16.60
CA GLN A 136 3.35 -4.90 -17.31
C GLN A 136 2.06 -5.15 -16.53
N ASP A 137 2.15 -5.40 -15.24
CA ASP A 137 1.00 -5.60 -14.36
C ASP A 137 0.08 -4.36 -14.36
N TRP A 138 0.66 -3.17 -14.25
CA TRP A 138 -0.10 -1.92 -14.24
C TRP A 138 -0.83 -1.70 -15.56
N LEU A 139 -0.20 -2.01 -16.70
CA LEU A 139 -0.84 -1.94 -18.02
C LEU A 139 -2.03 -2.91 -18.13
N LEU A 140 -1.88 -4.15 -17.64
CA LEU A 140 -2.99 -5.11 -17.61
C LEU A 140 -4.19 -4.59 -16.82
N VAL A 141 -3.94 -4.02 -15.65
CA VAL A 141 -5.00 -3.42 -14.81
C VAL A 141 -5.64 -2.24 -15.52
N ARG A 142 -4.84 -1.32 -16.08
CA ARG A 142 -5.32 -0.15 -16.81
C ARG A 142 -6.20 -0.54 -17.99
N ASP A 143 -5.73 -1.45 -18.81
CA ASP A 143 -6.44 -1.86 -20.03
C ASP A 143 -7.76 -2.56 -19.69
N PHE A 144 -7.81 -3.34 -18.61
CA PHE A 144 -9.06 -3.90 -18.10
C PHE A 144 -10.05 -2.79 -17.69
N LEU A 145 -9.56 -1.76 -16.99
CA LEU A 145 -10.41 -0.63 -16.58
C LEU A 145 -10.87 0.23 -17.76
N ILE A 146 -10.06 0.38 -18.81
CA ILE A 146 -10.46 1.04 -20.08
C ILE A 146 -11.63 0.29 -20.72
N ILE A 147 -11.56 -1.06 -20.77
CA ILE A 147 -12.65 -1.87 -21.30
C ILE A 147 -13.93 -1.66 -20.49
N ILE A 148 -13.84 -1.68 -19.16
CA ILE A 148 -15.01 -1.43 -18.32
C ILE A 148 -15.59 -0.04 -18.57
N GLN A 149 -14.78 0.99 -18.67
CA GLN A 149 -15.28 2.36 -18.93
C GLN A 149 -15.92 2.49 -20.30
N ARG A 150 -15.41 1.79 -21.31
CA ARG A 150 -15.99 1.78 -22.66
C ARG A 150 -17.33 1.07 -22.71
N ASP A 151 -17.44 -0.10 -22.05
CA ASP A 151 -18.58 -1.01 -22.21
C ASP A 151 -19.74 -0.70 -21.24
N TYR A 152 -19.45 -0.01 -20.12
CA TYR A 152 -20.45 0.32 -19.08
C TYR A 152 -20.55 1.84 -18.87
N ARG A 153 -21.75 2.38 -19.08
CA ARG A 153 -21.96 3.84 -19.15
C ARG A 153 -22.09 4.51 -17.80
N THR A 154 -22.72 3.84 -16.84
CA THR A 154 -22.97 4.41 -15.51
C THR A 154 -21.91 3.97 -14.50
N GLU A 155 -21.70 4.78 -13.46
CA GLU A 155 -20.79 4.45 -12.36
C GLU A 155 -21.24 3.17 -11.64
N SER A 156 -22.54 2.97 -11.45
CA SER A 156 -23.08 1.76 -10.82
C SER A 156 -22.78 0.51 -11.64
N GLU A 157 -23.01 0.55 -12.96
CA GLU A 157 -22.67 -0.57 -13.85
C GLU A 157 -21.17 -0.90 -13.81
N ARG A 158 -20.31 0.12 -13.81
CA ARG A 158 -18.85 -0.06 -13.70
C ARG A 158 -18.46 -0.67 -12.38
N ALA A 159 -19.03 -0.18 -11.25
CA ALA A 159 -18.74 -0.68 -9.91
C ALA A 159 -19.04 -2.18 -9.75
N GLU A 160 -20.09 -2.68 -10.41
CA GLU A 160 -20.43 -4.11 -10.44
C GLU A 160 -19.37 -4.97 -11.16
N GLN A 161 -18.56 -4.37 -12.05
CA GLN A 161 -17.53 -5.09 -12.81
C GLN A 161 -16.19 -5.16 -12.10
N TYR A 162 -15.87 -4.24 -11.17
CA TYR A 162 -14.56 -4.21 -10.51
C TYR A 162 -14.18 -5.51 -9.77
N PRO A 163 -15.12 -6.27 -9.16
CA PRO A 163 -14.80 -7.58 -8.59
C PRO A 163 -14.21 -8.58 -9.58
N ARG A 164 -14.53 -8.44 -10.88
CA ARG A 164 -14.01 -9.31 -11.93
C ARG A 164 -12.52 -9.12 -12.17
N LEU A 165 -11.97 -7.92 -11.88
CA LEU A 165 -10.56 -7.60 -12.10
C LEU A 165 -9.66 -8.65 -11.44
N SER A 166 -9.86 -8.94 -10.16
CA SER A 166 -9.05 -9.93 -9.45
C SER A 166 -9.24 -11.36 -9.95
N HIS A 167 -10.41 -11.68 -10.52
CA HIS A 167 -10.68 -13.00 -11.09
C HIS A 167 -10.07 -13.15 -12.49
N GLU A 168 -10.26 -12.17 -13.35
CA GLU A 168 -9.84 -12.23 -14.76
C GLU A 168 -8.32 -12.07 -14.91
N LEU A 169 -7.69 -11.25 -14.05
CA LEU A 169 -6.24 -11.06 -14.05
C LEU A 169 -5.48 -12.05 -13.16
N ARG A 170 -6.19 -12.99 -12.51
CA ARG A 170 -5.55 -14.00 -11.66
C ARG A 170 -4.56 -14.84 -12.49
N GLY A 171 -3.33 -14.93 -12.00
CA GLY A 171 -2.25 -15.68 -12.65
C GLY A 171 -1.63 -14.97 -13.87
N GLN A 172 -2.09 -13.76 -14.21
CA GLN A 172 -1.47 -12.91 -15.21
C GLN A 172 -0.57 -11.85 -14.58
N LEU A 173 -0.93 -11.37 -13.39
CA LEU A 173 -0.14 -10.41 -12.63
C LEU A 173 1.02 -11.12 -11.94
N MET A 174 2.20 -10.50 -12.00
CA MET A 174 3.45 -11.04 -11.48
C MET A 174 3.79 -10.48 -10.09
N LEU A 175 3.58 -9.20 -9.88
CA LEU A 175 3.94 -8.50 -8.64
C LEU A 175 2.77 -7.78 -7.98
N ILE A 176 1.74 -7.38 -8.74
CA ILE A 176 0.57 -6.69 -8.20
C ILE A 176 -0.48 -7.70 -7.75
N ASP A 177 -0.90 -7.61 -6.50
CA ASP A 177 -2.06 -8.33 -6.00
C ASP A 177 -3.27 -7.39 -6.00
N THR A 178 -4.26 -7.72 -6.81
CA THR A 178 -5.52 -6.98 -6.94
C THR A 178 -6.62 -7.53 -6.02
N ALA A 179 -6.25 -8.22 -4.94
CA ALA A 179 -7.24 -8.70 -3.99
C ALA A 179 -8.14 -7.53 -3.54
N PRO A 180 -9.42 -7.53 -3.85
CA PRO A 180 -10.30 -6.43 -3.51
C PRO A 180 -10.41 -6.36 -1.99
N LYS A 181 -9.94 -5.29 -1.40
CA LYS A 181 -10.36 -4.91 -0.05
C LYS A 181 -11.73 -4.29 -0.20
N TYR A 182 -12.76 -5.13 -0.23
CA TYR A 182 -14.11 -4.62 -0.12
C TYR A 182 -14.23 -3.75 1.11
N PRO A 183 -14.77 -2.52 1.03
CA PRO A 183 -15.36 -1.93 2.19
C PRO A 183 -16.46 -2.90 2.62
N ASN A 184 -16.31 -3.51 3.78
CA ASN A 184 -17.45 -4.18 4.38
C ASN A 184 -18.56 -3.13 4.55
N PRO A 185 -19.81 -3.47 4.19
CA PRO A 185 -20.95 -2.59 4.40
C PRO A 185 -21.11 -2.19 5.86
#